data_e12f15ebf31040843c8c25623c00b28b
#
_entry.id   e12f15ebf31040843c8c25623c00b28b
#
_cell.length_a   1.000
_cell.length_b   1.000
_cell.length_c   1.000
_cell.angle_alpha   90.00
_cell.angle_beta   90.00
_cell.angle_gamma   90.00
#
_symmetry.space_group_name_H-M   'P 1'
#
loop_
_entity.id
_entity.type
_entity.pdbx_description
1 polymer ?
#
loop_
_entity_poly.entity_id
_entity_poly.type
_entity_poly.pdbx_seq_one_letter_code
_entity_poly.pdbx_strand_id
1 'polypeptide(L)'
;MCEELEKVIIDTDVEKYFQVGVQLPPQEREELLAFLRKNIDIFAWSAYEALRVDPNFICHHLNMNPMVVLKKQPPQRSSKEHAEVVKEEVNKLKRARAIKEVFYPEWLANTIVVKKKSGKWRFCVDFTDLNKAYPKDPFLIP
;
A
#
# COMPACT_ATOMS: atom_id res chain seq x y z
N MET A 1 -24.79 1.83 1.06
CA MET A 1 -24.85 3.08 0.27
C MET A 1 -23.46 3.64 0.21
N CYS A 2 -22.92 3.95 -1.00
CA CYS A 2 -21.64 4.66 -1.07
C CYS A 2 -21.94 6.13 -0.90
N GLU A 3 -21.21 6.78 0.02
CA GLU A 3 -21.29 8.22 0.23
C GLU A 3 -20.81 8.95 -1.02
N GLU A 4 -21.49 10.01 -1.41
CA GLU A 4 -21.06 10.88 -2.52
C GLU A 4 -19.93 11.78 -2.07
N LEU A 5 -18.83 11.78 -2.84
CA LEU A 5 -17.60 12.51 -2.53
C LEU A 5 -17.38 13.65 -3.52
N GLU A 6 -17.05 14.81 -3.02
CA GLU A 6 -16.64 15.98 -3.80
C GLU A 6 -15.11 16.10 -3.81
N LYS A 7 -14.56 16.42 -4.98
CA LYS A 7 -13.13 16.71 -5.14
C LYS A 7 -12.83 18.16 -4.75
N VAL A 8 -12.05 18.35 -3.70
CA VAL A 8 -11.64 19.68 -3.21
C VAL A 8 -10.15 19.86 -3.43
N ILE A 9 -9.79 20.83 -4.29
CA ILE A 9 -8.42 21.24 -4.53
C ILE A 9 -8.01 22.21 -3.41
N ILE A 10 -6.89 21.96 -2.77
CA ILE A 10 -6.45 22.75 -1.60
C ILE A 10 -5.30 23.68 -1.93
N ASP A 11 -4.49 23.34 -2.93
CA ASP A 11 -3.34 24.08 -3.39
C ASP A 11 -3.51 24.51 -4.86
N THR A 12 -2.55 25.23 -5.41
CA THR A 12 -2.48 25.60 -6.83
C THR A 12 -2.29 24.40 -7.76
N ASP A 13 -1.84 23.26 -7.22
CA ASP A 13 -1.62 22.02 -7.95
C ASP A 13 -2.92 21.22 -8.05
N VAL A 14 -3.46 21.09 -9.26
CA VAL A 14 -4.71 20.37 -9.56
C VAL A 14 -4.62 18.86 -9.25
N GLU A 15 -3.41 18.32 -9.18
CA GLU A 15 -3.20 16.90 -8.84
C GLU A 15 -3.33 16.65 -7.34
N LYS A 16 -3.17 17.70 -6.51
CA LYS A 16 -3.30 17.63 -5.05
C LYS A 16 -4.71 17.98 -4.62
N TYR A 17 -5.50 16.98 -4.32
CA TYR A 17 -6.89 17.15 -3.92
C TYR A 17 -7.31 16.15 -2.84
N PHE A 18 -8.26 16.56 -2.02
CA PHE A 18 -8.96 15.66 -1.11
C PHE A 18 -10.33 15.30 -1.65
N GLN A 19 -10.84 14.15 -1.23
CA GLN A 19 -12.21 13.74 -1.45
C GLN A 19 -12.97 13.90 -0.13
N VAL A 20 -13.93 14.79 -0.11
CA VAL A 20 -14.69 15.16 1.09
C VAL A 20 -16.15 14.77 0.89
N GLY A 21 -16.79 14.25 1.93
CA GLY A 21 -18.21 13.88 1.89
C GLY A 21 -19.10 15.08 1.59
N VAL A 22 -20.01 14.93 0.62
CA VAL A 22 -20.95 15.99 0.23
C VAL A 22 -21.97 16.28 1.33
N GLN A 23 -22.25 15.29 2.18
CA GLN A 23 -23.27 15.40 3.24
C GLN A 23 -22.74 16.03 4.54
N LEU A 24 -21.48 16.45 4.59
CA LEU A 24 -20.95 17.14 5.76
C LEU A 24 -21.66 18.49 5.98
N PRO A 25 -22.06 18.80 7.22
CA PRO A 25 -22.59 20.12 7.56
C PRO A 25 -21.62 21.23 7.15
N PRO A 26 -22.10 22.38 6.67
CA PRO A 26 -21.24 23.45 6.16
C PRO A 26 -20.14 23.88 7.14
N GLN A 27 -20.46 23.99 8.41
CA GLN A 27 -19.50 24.39 9.44
C GLN A 27 -18.40 23.34 9.62
N GLU A 28 -18.76 22.07 9.75
CA GLU A 28 -17.80 20.97 9.90
C GLU A 28 -16.92 20.84 8.65
N ARG A 29 -17.51 21.08 7.47
CA ARG A 29 -16.79 21.10 6.21
C ARG A 29 -15.74 22.20 6.17
N GLU A 30 -16.06 23.41 6.59
CA GLU A 30 -15.12 24.53 6.66
C GLU A 30 -13.99 24.26 7.65
N GLU A 31 -14.32 23.76 8.82
CA GLU A 31 -13.32 23.38 9.85
C GLU A 31 -12.37 22.29 9.34
N LEU A 32 -12.91 21.25 8.68
CA LEU A 32 -12.12 20.19 8.07
C LEU A 32 -11.19 20.74 6.99
N LEU A 33 -11.69 21.57 6.09
CA LEU A 33 -10.88 22.16 5.01
C LEU A 33 -9.81 23.10 5.54
N ALA A 34 -10.09 23.87 6.59
CA ALA A 34 -9.11 24.71 7.26
C ALA A 34 -8.01 23.87 7.90
N PHE A 35 -8.38 22.78 8.56
CA PHE A 35 -7.44 21.83 9.14
C PHE A 35 -6.55 21.17 8.08
N LEU A 36 -7.13 20.69 6.99
CA LEU A 36 -6.39 20.05 5.89
C LEU A 36 -5.41 21.03 5.21
N ARG A 37 -5.83 22.27 4.99
CA ARG A 37 -4.96 23.33 4.43
C ARG A 37 -3.77 23.65 5.35
N LYS A 38 -4.02 23.72 6.65
CA LYS A 38 -2.98 23.99 7.65
C LYS A 38 -1.92 22.90 7.74
N ASN A 39 -2.30 21.65 7.41
CA ASN A 39 -1.46 20.47 7.55
C ASN A 39 -1.16 19.79 6.20
N ILE A 40 -1.14 20.54 5.12
CA ILE A 40 -0.96 20.00 3.76
C ILE A 40 0.39 19.28 3.56
N ASP A 41 1.40 19.71 4.30
CA ASP A 41 2.76 19.20 4.29
C ASP A 41 2.91 17.81 4.94
N ILE A 42 1.91 17.37 5.72
CA ILE A 42 1.90 16.05 6.34
C ILE A 42 1.53 14.96 5.34
N PHE A 43 0.85 15.32 4.25
CA PHE A 43 0.35 14.37 3.27
C PHE A 43 1.39 14.08 2.19
N ALA A 44 1.58 12.80 1.90
CA ALA A 44 2.35 12.36 0.75
C ALA A 44 1.41 12.23 -0.47
N TRP A 45 1.59 13.07 -1.47
CA TRP A 45 0.77 13.11 -2.70
C TRP A 45 1.23 12.12 -3.75
N SER A 46 2.45 11.63 -3.59
CA SER A 46 3.02 10.59 -4.43
C SER A 46 3.79 9.56 -3.60
N ALA A 47 4.04 8.39 -4.17
CA ALA A 47 4.85 7.37 -3.53
C ALA A 47 6.30 7.83 -3.27
N TYR A 48 6.75 8.89 -3.94
CA TYR A 48 8.10 9.45 -3.78
C TYR A 48 8.19 10.42 -2.60
N GLU A 49 7.08 11.05 -2.24
CA GLU A 49 6.97 11.99 -1.12
C GLU A 49 6.73 11.28 0.22
N ALA A 50 6.27 10.03 0.17
CA ALA A 50 6.12 9.21 1.38
C ALA A 50 7.49 9.03 2.03
N LEU A 51 7.76 9.84 3.06
CA LEU A 51 8.99 9.76 3.84
C LEU A 51 9.06 8.37 4.49
N ARG A 52 10.19 7.71 4.28
CA ARG A 52 10.47 6.46 5.00
C ARG A 52 10.98 6.80 6.38
N VAL A 53 10.51 6.07 7.35
CA VAL A 53 11.15 6.06 8.66
C VAL A 53 12.56 5.48 8.48
N ASP A 54 13.57 6.18 9.00
CA ASP A 54 14.94 5.68 8.98
C ASP A 54 14.99 4.33 9.72
N PRO A 55 15.46 3.25 9.06
CA PRO A 55 15.58 1.94 9.71
C PRO A 55 16.44 1.93 10.97
N ASN A 56 17.36 2.90 11.11
CA ASN A 56 18.15 3.06 12.33
C ASN A 56 17.34 3.67 13.49
N PHE A 57 16.25 4.39 13.17
CA PHE A 57 15.34 4.93 14.19
C PHE A 57 14.35 3.87 14.67
N ILE A 58 13.66 3.21 13.73
CA ILE A 58 12.75 2.10 14.01
C ILE A 58 12.63 1.18 12.82
N CYS A 59 12.70 -0.12 13.07
CA CYS A 59 12.44 -1.15 12.08
C CYS A 59 11.43 -2.15 12.65
N HIS A 60 10.36 -2.38 11.90
CA HIS A 60 9.40 -3.43 12.28
C HIS A 60 9.98 -4.80 11.97
N HIS A 61 10.11 -5.62 12.99
CA HIS A 61 10.51 -7.02 12.85
C HIS A 61 9.28 -7.92 12.96
N LEU A 62 9.09 -8.76 11.96
CA LEU A 62 8.05 -9.77 12.01
C LEU A 62 8.38 -10.79 13.10
N ASN A 63 7.45 -11.02 14.03
CA ASN A 63 7.59 -12.03 15.06
C ASN A 63 7.33 -13.43 14.47
N MET A 64 8.33 -13.95 13.78
CA MET A 64 8.27 -15.25 13.13
C MET A 64 8.59 -16.36 14.10
N ASN A 65 7.84 -17.46 14.05
CA ASN A 65 8.19 -18.66 14.81
C ASN A 65 9.49 -19.27 14.25
N PRO A 66 10.60 -19.30 15.00
CA PRO A 66 11.90 -19.77 14.52
C PRO A 66 11.91 -21.28 14.18
N MET A 67 10.91 -22.04 14.64
CA MET A 67 10.78 -23.47 14.33
C MET A 67 10.09 -23.73 12.98
N VAL A 68 9.57 -22.70 12.33
CA VAL A 68 8.92 -22.87 11.02
C VAL A 68 9.97 -22.90 9.92
N VAL A 69 9.90 -23.96 9.12
CA VAL A 69 10.76 -24.07 7.94
C VAL A 69 10.38 -23.02 6.90
N LEU A 70 11.36 -22.23 6.50
CA LEU A 70 11.23 -21.20 5.48
C LEU A 70 10.86 -21.82 4.13
N LYS A 71 9.86 -21.24 3.44
CA LYS A 71 9.33 -21.80 2.19
C LYS A 71 9.65 -20.90 1.00
N LYS A 72 10.06 -21.55 -0.07
CA LYS A 72 10.14 -20.94 -1.40
C LYS A 72 9.00 -21.51 -2.23
N GLN A 73 7.98 -20.71 -2.49
CA GLN A 73 6.90 -21.14 -3.38
C GLN A 73 7.45 -21.41 -4.78
N PRO A 74 7.07 -22.52 -5.42
CA PRO A 74 7.48 -22.80 -6.78
C PRO A 74 6.93 -21.70 -7.71
N PRO A 75 7.71 -21.27 -8.73
CA PRO A 75 7.28 -20.20 -9.61
C PRO A 75 6.03 -20.59 -10.39
N GLN A 76 5.03 -19.72 -10.39
CA GLN A 76 3.82 -19.88 -11.19
C GLN A 76 4.02 -19.27 -12.57
N ARG A 77 3.53 -19.96 -13.61
CA ARG A 77 3.50 -19.41 -14.96
C ARG A 77 2.39 -18.36 -15.05
N SER A 78 2.75 -17.14 -15.32
CA SER A 78 1.82 -16.05 -15.60
C SER A 78 1.61 -15.88 -17.11
N SER A 79 0.45 -15.34 -17.50
CA SER A 79 0.24 -14.89 -18.89
C SER A 79 1.18 -13.71 -19.20
N LYS A 80 1.40 -13.45 -20.50
CA LYS A 80 2.21 -12.29 -20.91
C LYS A 80 1.67 -10.98 -20.36
N GLU A 81 0.34 -10.79 -20.40
CA GLU A 81 -0.32 -9.60 -19.85
C GLU A 81 -0.05 -9.42 -18.34
N HIS A 82 -0.19 -10.50 -17.57
CA HIS A 82 0.11 -10.46 -16.14
C HIS A 82 1.58 -10.16 -15.86
N ALA A 83 2.49 -10.73 -16.65
CA ALA A 83 3.93 -10.49 -16.50
C ALA A 83 4.29 -9.01 -16.74
N GLU A 84 3.69 -8.35 -17.71
CA GLU A 84 3.91 -6.92 -17.96
C GLU A 84 3.38 -6.06 -16.80
N VAL A 85 2.18 -6.36 -16.27
CA VAL A 85 1.62 -5.66 -15.10
C VAL A 85 2.54 -5.80 -13.88
N VAL A 86 3.04 -7.00 -13.61
CA VAL A 86 3.99 -7.24 -12.51
C VAL A 86 5.26 -6.43 -12.71
N LYS A 87 5.82 -6.44 -13.92
CA LYS A 87 7.04 -5.71 -14.27
C LYS A 87 6.90 -4.20 -14.08
N GLU A 88 5.78 -3.63 -14.54
CA GLU A 88 5.48 -2.20 -14.37
C GLU A 88 5.39 -1.82 -12.88
N GLU A 89 4.66 -2.60 -12.08
CA GLU A 89 4.50 -2.32 -10.65
C GLU A 89 5.82 -2.48 -9.88
N VAL A 90 6.60 -3.52 -10.17
CA VAL A 90 7.94 -3.71 -9.59
C VAL A 90 8.86 -2.54 -9.94
N ASN A 91 8.87 -2.09 -11.18
CA ASN A 91 9.67 -0.94 -11.60
C ASN A 91 9.26 0.35 -10.91
N LYS A 92 7.96 0.56 -10.71
CA LYS A 92 7.41 1.69 -9.95
C LYS A 92 7.87 1.64 -8.49
N LEU A 93 7.74 0.49 -7.83
CA LEU A 93 8.17 0.29 -6.44
C LEU A 93 9.70 0.43 -6.27
N LYS A 94 10.49 -0.06 -7.24
CA LYS A 94 11.95 0.14 -7.26
C LYS A 94 12.31 1.62 -7.39
N ARG A 95 11.69 2.35 -8.33
CA ARG A 95 11.90 3.80 -8.49
C ARG A 95 11.51 4.58 -7.23
N ALA A 96 10.40 4.22 -6.61
CA ALA A 96 9.98 4.78 -5.33
C ALA A 96 10.86 4.32 -4.15
N ARG A 97 11.87 3.49 -4.39
CA ARG A 97 12.70 2.85 -3.36
C ARG A 97 11.88 2.12 -2.28
N ALA A 98 10.67 1.70 -2.59
CA ALA A 98 9.80 0.96 -1.66
C ALA A 98 10.24 -0.49 -1.50
N ILE A 99 10.95 -1.02 -2.49
CA ILE A 99 11.55 -2.35 -2.48
C ILE A 99 13.00 -2.30 -2.91
N LYS A 100 13.77 -3.27 -2.48
CA LYS A 100 15.15 -3.50 -2.91
C LYS A 100 15.32 -4.92 -3.45
N GLU A 101 16.28 -5.12 -4.30
CA GLU A 101 16.67 -6.43 -4.77
C GLU A 101 17.43 -7.19 -3.68
N VAL A 102 17.12 -8.46 -3.52
CA VAL A 102 17.75 -9.35 -2.54
C VAL A 102 18.25 -10.59 -3.27
N PHE A 103 19.50 -10.92 -3.09
CA PHE A 103 20.09 -12.15 -3.61
C PHE A 103 19.91 -13.29 -2.59
N TYR A 104 19.57 -14.48 -3.10
CA TYR A 104 19.41 -15.71 -2.29
C TYR A 104 18.39 -15.59 -1.15
N PRO A 105 17.13 -15.16 -1.44
CA PRO A 105 16.13 -15.05 -0.41
C PRO A 105 15.80 -16.41 0.20
N GLU A 106 15.55 -16.44 1.51
CA GLU A 106 15.12 -17.63 2.22
C GLU A 106 13.62 -17.88 2.06
N TRP A 107 12.83 -16.80 1.95
CA TRP A 107 11.40 -16.84 1.62
C TRP A 107 11.18 -16.39 0.18
N LEU A 108 10.30 -17.11 -0.53
CA LEU A 108 9.79 -16.67 -1.82
C LEU A 108 8.28 -16.82 -1.85
N ALA A 109 7.59 -15.74 -2.17
CA ALA A 109 6.15 -15.70 -2.38
C ALA A 109 5.82 -15.34 -3.83
N ASN A 110 4.81 -15.99 -4.39
CA ASN A 110 4.34 -15.67 -5.72
C ASN A 110 3.58 -14.34 -5.74
N THR A 111 3.62 -13.68 -6.87
CA THR A 111 2.79 -12.50 -7.14
C THR A 111 1.50 -12.90 -7.83
N ILE A 112 0.39 -12.28 -7.42
CA ILE A 112 -0.93 -12.50 -7.98
C ILE A 112 -1.44 -11.19 -8.54
N VAL A 113 -1.96 -11.23 -9.75
CA VAL A 113 -2.54 -10.07 -10.43
C VAL A 113 -4.03 -10.30 -10.62
N VAL A 114 -4.85 -9.38 -10.12
CA VAL A 114 -6.32 -9.47 -10.19
C VAL A 114 -6.88 -8.24 -10.85
N LYS A 115 -7.77 -8.42 -11.81
CA LYS A 115 -8.48 -7.33 -12.47
C LYS A 115 -9.66 -6.89 -11.61
N LYS A 116 -9.70 -5.61 -11.23
CA LYS A 116 -10.82 -5.00 -10.50
C LYS A 116 -12.03 -4.83 -11.42
N LYS A 117 -13.23 -4.69 -10.85
CA LYS A 117 -14.45 -4.34 -11.60
C LYS A 117 -14.30 -3.04 -12.42
N SER A 118 -13.46 -2.12 -11.98
CA SER A 118 -13.12 -0.87 -12.67
C SER A 118 -12.18 -1.05 -13.88
N GLY A 119 -11.79 -2.29 -14.22
CA GLY A 119 -10.82 -2.58 -15.28
C GLY A 119 -9.35 -2.43 -14.88
N LYS A 120 -9.05 -1.80 -13.75
CA LYS A 120 -7.66 -1.61 -13.25
C LYS A 120 -7.11 -2.91 -12.66
N TRP A 121 -5.83 -3.16 -12.85
CA TRP A 121 -5.13 -4.26 -12.23
C TRP A 121 -4.79 -3.98 -10.76
N ARG A 122 -4.85 -5.02 -9.95
CA ARG A 122 -4.34 -5.04 -8.58
C ARG A 122 -3.21 -6.04 -8.50
N PHE A 123 -2.04 -5.57 -8.09
CA PHE A 123 -0.89 -6.41 -7.75
C PHE A 123 -0.98 -6.82 -6.28
N CYS A 124 -0.79 -8.10 -6.01
CA CYS A 124 -0.79 -8.69 -4.67
C CYS A 124 0.39 -9.65 -4.53
N VAL A 125 0.78 -9.93 -3.30
CA VAL A 125 1.77 -10.96 -2.98
C VAL A 125 1.09 -12.03 -2.13
N ASP A 126 1.35 -13.28 -2.43
CA ASP A 126 0.80 -14.42 -1.69
C ASP A 126 1.58 -14.66 -0.39
N PHE A 127 1.14 -14.05 0.69
CA PHE A 127 1.72 -14.24 2.02
C PHE A 127 1.14 -15.43 2.80
N THR A 128 0.47 -16.38 2.16
CA THR A 128 -0.18 -17.51 2.83
C THR A 128 0.79 -18.29 3.72
N ASP A 129 1.99 -18.61 3.23
CA ASP A 129 2.96 -19.35 4.01
C ASP A 129 3.61 -18.50 5.10
N LEU A 130 3.85 -17.22 4.84
CA LEU A 130 4.33 -16.26 5.82
C LEU A 130 3.32 -16.09 6.98
N ASN A 131 2.04 -15.94 6.65
CA ASN A 131 0.97 -15.82 7.64
C ASN A 131 0.78 -17.06 8.50
N LYS A 132 1.12 -18.25 7.99
CA LYS A 132 1.13 -19.48 8.79
C LYS A 132 2.29 -19.53 9.77
N ALA A 133 3.42 -18.91 9.43
CA ALA A 133 4.60 -18.84 10.27
C ALA A 133 4.51 -17.72 11.33
N TYR A 134 3.61 -16.77 11.13
CA TYR A 134 3.37 -15.68 12.07
C TYR A 134 2.34 -16.13 13.12
N PRO A 135 2.63 -16.03 14.43
CA PRO A 135 1.64 -16.31 15.44
C PRO A 135 0.48 -15.33 15.34
N LYS A 136 -0.74 -15.84 15.49
CA LYS A 136 -1.93 -14.99 15.48
C LYS A 136 -1.85 -13.99 16.63
N ASP A 137 -2.20 -12.75 16.34
CA ASP A 137 -2.36 -11.73 17.36
C ASP A 137 -3.48 -12.14 18.34
N PRO A 138 -3.21 -12.20 19.65
CA PRO A 138 -4.23 -12.50 20.65
C PRO A 138 -5.24 -11.38 20.84
N PHE A 139 -4.96 -10.18 20.33
CA PHE A 139 -5.90 -9.07 20.43
C PHE A 139 -7.07 -9.27 19.47
N LEU A 140 -8.24 -9.51 20.06
CA LEU A 140 -9.50 -9.46 19.32
C LEU A 140 -9.78 -7.99 18.98
N ILE A 141 -9.99 -7.71 17.72
CA ILE A 141 -10.52 -6.41 17.29
C ILE A 141 -11.97 -6.35 17.82
N PRO A 142 -12.33 -5.36 18.61
CA PRO A 142 -13.68 -5.22 19.14
C PRO A 142 -14.74 -5.03 18.05
#